data_e4e213eaceb063e093bd70d03b516b91
#
_entry.id   e4e213eaceb063e093bd70d03b516b91
#
_cell.length_a   1.000
_cell.length_b   1.000
_cell.length_c   1.000
_cell.angle_alpha   90.00
_cell.angle_beta   90.00
_cell.angle_gamma   90.00
#
_symmetry.space_group_name_H-M   'P 1'
#
loop_
_entity.id
_entity.type
_entity.pdbx_description
1 polymer ?
#
loop_
_entity_poly.entity_id
_entity_poly.type
_entity_poly.pdbx_seq_one_letter_code
_entity_poly.pdbx_strand_id
1 'polypeptide(L)'
;MKEKTIPKLFTRNFTFLILGQVSSLLGNYTLKFALSMYVLEQTGSASVFAGLLALALLPTIFLSPFGGILADRANRRNIMVTLDTLSGLSVLIAGFAMFFGGNILVIGVLLIILSVLGAFESPTVQACIPQMLSGDNILKGNAIVNQVASIATLITPFLGSMFYTAFGIQPVFYASVACFFVTALLECFIRLDYKKPDRKMGIRATVKEDFSVSINFLRLE
;
A
#
# COMPACT_ATOMS: atom_id res chain seq x y z
N MET A 1 18.64 6.93 -40.42
CA MET A 1 17.56 6.29 -39.63
C MET A 1 18.11 6.03 -38.24
N LYS A 2 17.66 6.78 -37.22
CA LYS A 2 18.02 6.44 -35.82
C LYS A 2 17.20 5.22 -35.43
N GLU A 3 17.89 4.11 -35.13
CA GLU A 3 17.27 2.93 -34.54
C GLU A 3 16.40 3.38 -33.34
N LYS A 4 15.10 3.17 -33.44
CA LYS A 4 14.18 3.31 -32.30
C LYS A 4 14.51 2.17 -31.36
N THR A 5 15.39 2.42 -30.39
CA THR A 5 15.59 1.51 -29.25
C THR A 5 14.25 1.32 -28.57
N ILE A 6 13.72 0.12 -28.66
CA ILE A 6 12.46 -0.27 -27.99
C ILE A 6 12.70 -0.03 -26.49
N PRO A 7 11.94 0.86 -25.82
CA PRO A 7 12.15 1.13 -24.41
C PRO A 7 11.89 -0.16 -23.62
N LYS A 8 12.88 -0.57 -22.81
CA LYS A 8 12.76 -1.79 -21.98
C LYS A 8 11.67 -1.60 -20.93
N LEU A 9 10.75 -2.56 -20.82
CA LEU A 9 9.70 -2.56 -19.81
C LEU A 9 10.28 -2.73 -18.38
N PHE A 10 11.15 -3.73 -18.19
CA PHE A 10 11.84 -3.97 -16.92
C PHE A 10 13.08 -3.11 -16.82
N THR A 11 12.88 -1.84 -16.46
CA THR A 11 13.95 -0.95 -16.04
C THR A 11 14.35 -1.30 -14.60
N ARG A 12 15.56 -0.92 -14.16
CA ARG A 12 16.02 -1.15 -12.78
C ARG A 12 15.01 -0.59 -11.75
N ASN A 13 14.53 0.62 -11.95
CA ASN A 13 13.58 1.26 -11.03
C ASN A 13 12.24 0.52 -11.00
N PHE A 14 11.71 0.14 -12.14
CA PHE A 14 10.44 -0.60 -12.23
C PHE A 14 10.56 -2.00 -11.63
N THR A 15 11.71 -2.67 -11.80
CA THR A 15 11.94 -3.98 -11.16
C THR A 15 11.95 -3.87 -9.64
N PHE A 16 12.65 -2.87 -9.07
CA PHE A 16 12.60 -2.64 -7.62
C PHE A 16 11.20 -2.30 -7.11
N LEU A 17 10.43 -1.50 -7.87
CA LEU A 17 9.04 -1.21 -7.55
C LEU A 17 8.20 -2.49 -7.47
N ILE A 18 8.28 -3.35 -8.48
CA ILE A 18 7.50 -4.59 -8.52
C ILE A 18 7.89 -5.56 -7.41
N LEU A 19 9.19 -5.74 -7.16
CA LEU A 19 9.67 -6.59 -6.06
C LEU A 19 9.22 -6.05 -4.68
N GLY A 20 9.26 -4.73 -4.50
CA GLY A 20 8.72 -4.08 -3.32
C GLY A 20 7.22 -4.33 -3.18
N GLN A 21 6.44 -4.11 -4.24
CA GLN A 21 5.00 -4.35 -4.23
C GLN A 21 4.63 -5.81 -3.91
N VAL A 22 5.36 -6.78 -4.47
CA VAL A 22 5.16 -8.20 -4.12
C VAL A 22 5.38 -8.42 -2.63
N SER A 23 6.47 -7.90 -2.07
CA SER A 23 6.79 -8.06 -0.64
C SER A 23 5.76 -7.38 0.26
N SER A 24 5.42 -6.09 0.01
CA SER A 24 4.45 -5.32 0.80
C SER A 24 3.07 -5.97 0.79
N LEU A 25 2.55 -6.32 -0.40
CA LEU A 25 1.23 -6.94 -0.54
C LEU A 25 1.16 -8.32 0.11
N LEU A 26 2.21 -9.16 -0.03
CA LEU A 26 2.27 -10.45 0.65
C LEU A 26 2.25 -10.27 2.17
N GLY A 27 3.07 -9.38 2.71
CA GLY A 27 3.09 -9.08 4.15
C GLY A 27 1.74 -8.58 4.66
N ASN A 28 1.15 -7.59 3.97
CA ASN A 28 -0.09 -6.93 4.37
C ASN A 28 -1.31 -7.89 4.31
N TYR A 29 -1.50 -8.58 3.19
CA TYR A 29 -2.69 -9.41 3.00
C TYR A 29 -2.61 -10.72 3.82
N THR A 30 -1.40 -11.31 3.93
CA THR A 30 -1.18 -12.47 4.79
C THR A 30 -1.49 -12.13 6.25
N LEU A 31 -1.01 -10.97 6.74
CA LEU A 31 -1.32 -10.48 8.08
C LEU A 31 -2.81 -10.26 8.27
N LYS A 32 -3.46 -9.52 7.37
CA LYS A 32 -4.91 -9.27 7.46
C LYS A 32 -5.72 -10.56 7.52
N PHE A 33 -5.36 -11.55 6.73
CA PHE A 33 -6.04 -12.85 6.76
C PHE A 33 -5.79 -13.61 8.08
N ALA A 34 -4.56 -13.65 8.57
CA ALA A 34 -4.24 -14.30 9.84
C ALA A 34 -4.91 -13.58 11.03
N LEU A 35 -4.98 -12.24 11.02
CA LEU A 35 -5.72 -11.47 12.02
C LEU A 35 -7.22 -11.80 11.99
N SER A 36 -7.77 -12.06 10.79
CA SER A 36 -9.17 -12.47 10.67
C SER A 36 -9.45 -13.82 11.34
N MET A 37 -8.57 -14.80 11.10
CA MET A 37 -8.67 -16.10 11.74
C MET A 37 -8.53 -15.98 13.27
N TYR A 38 -7.56 -15.19 13.73
CA TYR A 38 -7.35 -14.94 15.16
C TYR A 38 -8.58 -14.32 15.83
N VAL A 39 -9.17 -13.27 15.22
CA VAL A 39 -10.37 -12.62 15.76
C VAL A 39 -11.55 -13.59 15.80
N LEU A 40 -11.73 -14.38 14.75
CA LEU A 40 -12.78 -15.40 14.71
C LEU A 40 -12.60 -16.46 15.81
N GLU A 41 -11.39 -16.93 16.03
CA GLU A 41 -11.07 -17.89 17.08
C GLU A 41 -11.32 -17.31 18.49
N GLN A 42 -10.91 -16.06 18.74
CA GLN A 42 -11.07 -15.40 20.03
C GLN A 42 -12.52 -15.01 20.36
N THR A 43 -13.32 -14.66 19.35
CA THR A 43 -14.68 -14.14 19.57
C THR A 43 -15.79 -15.13 19.24
N GLY A 44 -15.48 -16.18 18.47
CA GLY A 44 -16.49 -17.05 17.89
C GLY A 44 -17.44 -16.35 16.90
N SER A 45 -17.16 -15.10 16.51
CA SER A 45 -18.08 -14.25 15.75
C SER A 45 -17.46 -13.71 14.46
N ALA A 46 -17.92 -14.22 13.33
CA ALA A 46 -17.58 -13.68 12.02
C ALA A 46 -18.07 -12.22 11.84
N SER A 47 -19.12 -11.82 12.55
CA SER A 47 -19.66 -10.46 12.47
C SER A 47 -18.70 -9.43 13.09
N VAL A 48 -18.00 -9.76 14.17
CA VAL A 48 -16.98 -8.89 14.79
C VAL A 48 -15.85 -8.64 13.80
N PHE A 49 -15.37 -9.71 13.16
CA PHE A 49 -14.33 -9.58 12.14
C PHE A 49 -14.79 -8.77 10.93
N ALA A 50 -15.98 -9.07 10.37
CA ALA A 50 -16.54 -8.31 9.26
C ALA A 50 -16.71 -6.82 9.61
N GLY A 51 -17.12 -6.51 10.84
CA GLY A 51 -17.21 -5.15 11.35
C GLY A 51 -15.86 -4.43 11.39
N LEU A 52 -14.80 -5.11 11.86
CA LEU A 52 -13.43 -4.55 11.86
C LEU A 52 -12.93 -4.27 10.44
N LEU A 53 -13.16 -5.18 9.50
CA LEU A 53 -12.81 -4.96 8.09
C LEU A 53 -13.59 -3.79 7.47
N ALA A 54 -14.88 -3.71 7.74
CA ALA A 54 -15.71 -2.60 7.25
C ALA A 54 -15.23 -1.26 7.78
N LEU A 55 -14.90 -1.17 9.08
CA LEU A 55 -14.31 0.02 9.69
C LEU A 55 -12.96 0.38 9.05
N ALA A 56 -12.14 -0.63 8.74
CA ALA A 56 -10.85 -0.42 8.10
C ALA A 56 -10.96 0.06 6.63
N LEU A 57 -12.06 -0.18 5.94
CA LEU A 57 -12.28 0.32 4.58
C LEU A 57 -12.58 1.82 4.54
N LEU A 58 -13.19 2.39 5.59
CA LEU A 58 -13.59 3.79 5.63
C LEU A 58 -12.40 4.76 5.39
N PRO A 59 -11.26 4.63 6.07
CA PRO A 59 -10.11 5.49 5.79
C PRO A 59 -9.66 5.44 4.33
N THR A 60 -9.64 4.26 3.72
CA THR A 60 -9.22 4.10 2.32
C THR A 60 -10.15 4.88 1.38
N ILE A 61 -11.46 4.77 1.57
CA ILE A 61 -12.45 5.45 0.71
C ILE A 61 -12.29 6.98 0.82
N PHE A 62 -12.19 7.50 2.05
CA PHE A 62 -12.13 8.95 2.28
C PHE A 62 -10.76 9.56 2.01
N LEU A 63 -9.66 8.84 2.22
CA LEU A 63 -8.31 9.39 2.14
C LEU A 63 -7.62 9.13 0.80
N SER A 64 -8.06 8.16 0.01
CA SER A 64 -7.45 7.84 -1.30
C SER A 64 -7.35 9.04 -2.26
N PRO A 65 -8.35 9.94 -2.39
CA PRO A 65 -8.21 11.14 -3.21
C PRO A 65 -7.08 12.07 -2.76
N PHE A 66 -6.88 12.19 -1.42
CA PHE A 66 -5.78 12.99 -0.86
C PHE A 66 -4.41 12.34 -1.10
N GLY A 67 -4.38 11.01 -1.17
CA GLY A 67 -3.19 10.24 -1.56
C GLY A 67 -2.70 10.62 -2.96
N GLY A 68 -3.61 10.75 -3.92
CA GLY A 68 -3.29 11.21 -5.28
C GLY A 68 -2.67 12.62 -5.28
N ILE A 69 -3.30 13.56 -4.58
CA ILE A 69 -2.80 14.95 -4.46
C ILE A 69 -1.41 14.99 -3.82
N LEU A 70 -1.17 14.18 -2.78
CA LEU A 70 0.15 14.10 -2.14
C LEU A 70 1.21 13.52 -3.09
N ALA A 71 0.86 12.46 -3.84
CA ALA A 71 1.74 11.80 -4.80
C ALA A 71 2.16 12.73 -5.95
N ASP A 72 1.33 13.72 -6.32
CA ASP A 72 1.65 14.68 -7.37
C ASP A 72 2.57 15.81 -6.90
N ARG A 73 2.63 16.07 -5.60
CA ARG A 73 3.33 17.24 -5.02
C ARG A 73 4.61 16.93 -4.28
N ALA A 74 4.78 15.71 -3.82
CA ALA A 74 5.95 15.30 -3.04
C ALA A 74 6.79 14.26 -3.79
N ASN A 75 7.96 13.97 -3.27
CA ASN A 75 8.83 12.93 -3.83
C ASN A 75 8.20 11.56 -3.58
N ARG A 76 7.65 10.95 -4.63
CA ARG A 76 6.90 9.67 -4.59
C ARG A 76 7.70 8.55 -3.95
N ARG A 77 9.03 8.46 -4.24
CA ARG A 77 9.91 7.49 -3.59
C ARG A 77 9.93 7.68 -2.07
N ASN A 78 10.09 8.92 -1.61
CA ASN A 78 10.16 9.19 -0.18
C ASN A 78 8.82 8.91 0.51
N ILE A 79 7.70 9.15 -0.18
CA ILE A 79 6.36 8.81 0.32
C ILE A 79 6.28 7.29 0.52
N MET A 80 6.60 6.48 -0.51
CA MET A 80 6.53 5.02 -0.44
C MET A 80 7.40 4.48 0.70
N VAL A 81 8.70 4.83 0.75
CA VAL A 81 9.63 4.42 1.81
C VAL A 81 9.09 4.77 3.20
N THR A 82 8.51 5.96 3.36
CA THR A 82 7.95 6.38 4.66
C THR A 82 6.72 5.57 5.02
N LEU A 83 5.82 5.32 4.07
CA LEU A 83 4.58 4.57 4.30
C LEU A 83 4.88 3.12 4.67
N ASP A 84 5.76 2.43 3.94
CA ASP A 84 6.15 1.05 4.26
C ASP A 84 6.91 0.96 5.58
N THR A 85 7.78 1.92 5.88
CA THR A 85 8.47 1.99 7.19
C THR A 85 7.45 2.18 8.33
N LEU A 86 6.48 3.08 8.18
CA LEU A 86 5.42 3.29 9.16
C LEU A 86 4.50 2.06 9.30
N SER A 87 4.20 1.38 8.20
CA SER A 87 3.45 0.13 8.21
C SER A 87 4.20 -0.95 9.00
N GLY A 88 5.48 -1.15 8.70
CA GLY A 88 6.33 -2.10 9.41
C GLY A 88 6.44 -1.79 10.91
N LEU A 89 6.64 -0.52 11.28
CA LEU A 89 6.68 -0.10 12.68
C LEU A 89 5.33 -0.31 13.40
N SER A 90 4.22 0.01 12.73
CA SER A 90 2.87 -0.19 13.30
C SER A 90 2.59 -1.67 13.55
N VAL A 91 2.96 -2.54 12.61
CA VAL A 91 2.83 -4.00 12.76
C VAL A 91 3.74 -4.52 13.87
N LEU A 92 4.96 -4.01 13.98
CA LEU A 92 5.90 -4.38 15.03
C LEU A 92 5.36 -4.01 16.42
N ILE A 93 4.88 -2.78 16.59
CA ILE A 93 4.29 -2.29 17.86
C ILE A 93 3.06 -3.13 18.22
N ALA A 94 2.18 -3.41 17.25
CA ALA A 94 1.01 -4.26 17.49
C ALA A 94 1.40 -5.69 17.85
N GLY A 95 2.41 -6.28 17.20
CA GLY A 95 2.94 -7.60 17.52
C GLY A 95 3.48 -7.67 18.96
N PHE A 96 4.22 -6.66 19.40
CA PHE A 96 4.65 -6.54 20.80
C PHE A 96 3.46 -6.39 21.75
N ALA A 97 2.50 -5.53 21.45
CA ALA A 97 1.31 -5.37 22.28
C ALA A 97 0.54 -6.69 22.43
N MET A 98 0.39 -7.46 21.34
CA MET A 98 -0.26 -8.77 21.35
C MET A 98 0.53 -9.79 22.14
N PHE A 99 1.86 -9.76 22.10
CA PHE A 99 2.71 -10.64 22.90
C PHE A 99 2.53 -10.44 24.40
N PHE A 100 2.29 -9.20 24.86
CA PHE A 100 2.03 -8.84 26.26
C PHE A 100 0.54 -8.92 26.66
N GLY A 101 -0.28 -9.65 25.94
CA GLY A 101 -1.69 -9.86 26.27
C GLY A 101 -2.63 -8.80 25.68
N GLY A 102 -2.25 -8.19 24.56
CA GLY A 102 -3.11 -7.26 23.83
C GLY A 102 -4.44 -7.89 23.43
N ASN A 103 -5.45 -7.05 23.31
CA ASN A 103 -6.81 -7.45 22.98
C ASN A 103 -7.19 -7.12 21.53
N ILE A 104 -8.41 -7.44 21.14
CA ILE A 104 -8.95 -7.21 19.79
C ILE A 104 -8.90 -5.73 19.39
N LEU A 105 -8.91 -4.78 20.33
CA LEU A 105 -8.77 -3.36 20.03
C LEU A 105 -7.42 -3.04 19.37
N VAL A 106 -6.34 -3.71 19.78
CA VAL A 106 -5.02 -3.55 19.15
C VAL A 106 -5.10 -3.93 17.67
N ILE A 107 -5.79 -5.01 17.35
CA ILE A 107 -6.02 -5.47 15.96
C ILE A 107 -6.83 -4.44 15.18
N GLY A 108 -7.93 -3.94 15.77
CA GLY A 108 -8.77 -2.92 15.15
C GLY A 108 -8.01 -1.64 14.82
N VAL A 109 -7.22 -1.14 15.78
CA VAL A 109 -6.37 0.04 15.59
C VAL A 109 -5.32 -0.20 14.51
N LEU A 110 -4.66 -1.36 14.52
CA LEU A 110 -3.68 -1.73 13.49
C LEU A 110 -4.31 -1.75 12.09
N LEU A 111 -5.47 -2.38 11.93
CA LEU A 111 -6.17 -2.43 10.65
C LEU A 111 -6.53 -1.05 10.12
N ILE A 112 -6.97 -0.13 11.00
CA ILE A 112 -7.25 1.26 10.64
C ILE A 112 -5.96 1.98 10.21
N ILE A 113 -4.87 1.84 10.96
CA ILE A 113 -3.58 2.46 10.61
C ILE A 113 -3.09 1.95 9.24
N LEU A 114 -3.06 0.64 9.03
CA LEU A 114 -2.65 0.06 7.74
C LEU A 114 -3.55 0.50 6.59
N SER A 115 -4.84 0.72 6.86
CA SER A 115 -5.79 1.22 5.87
C SER A 115 -5.54 2.68 5.51
N VAL A 116 -5.24 3.53 6.51
CA VAL A 116 -4.83 4.91 6.29
C VAL A 116 -3.56 4.97 5.44
N LEU A 117 -2.51 4.22 5.82
CA LEU A 117 -1.24 4.20 5.08
C LEU A 117 -1.43 3.69 3.65
N GLY A 118 -2.20 2.62 3.46
CA GLY A 118 -2.51 2.06 2.14
C GLY A 118 -3.32 3.00 1.24
N ALA A 119 -4.14 3.88 1.82
CA ALA A 119 -4.88 4.90 1.06
C ALA A 119 -3.95 5.91 0.35
N PHE A 120 -2.75 6.13 0.89
CA PHE A 120 -1.72 6.97 0.27
C PHE A 120 -0.74 6.17 -0.59
N GLU A 121 -0.46 4.92 -0.25
CA GLU A 121 0.49 4.06 -0.95
C GLU A 121 0.02 3.74 -2.38
N SER A 122 -1.20 3.23 -2.53
CA SER A 122 -1.74 2.80 -3.83
C SER A 122 -1.69 3.88 -4.92
N PRO A 123 -2.21 5.12 -4.71
CA PRO A 123 -2.10 6.18 -5.71
C PRO A 123 -0.65 6.63 -5.94
N THR A 124 0.23 6.56 -4.92
CA THR A 124 1.64 6.93 -5.06
C THR A 124 2.37 5.95 -5.98
N VAL A 125 2.14 4.65 -5.82
CA VAL A 125 2.70 3.59 -6.69
C VAL A 125 2.26 3.79 -8.13
N GLN A 126 0.96 4.00 -8.37
CA GLN A 126 0.44 4.24 -9.72
C GLN A 126 1.04 5.51 -10.35
N ALA A 127 1.21 6.56 -9.57
CA ALA A 127 1.82 7.80 -10.02
C ALA A 127 3.32 7.66 -10.35
N CYS A 128 4.04 6.68 -9.77
CA CYS A 128 5.45 6.42 -10.08
C CYS A 128 5.65 5.82 -11.49
N ILE A 129 4.68 5.06 -12.01
CA ILE A 129 4.83 4.31 -13.28
C ILE A 129 5.17 5.22 -14.46
N PRO A 130 4.49 6.37 -14.70
CA PRO A 130 4.85 7.28 -15.78
C PRO A 130 6.23 7.95 -15.63
N GLN A 131 6.82 7.97 -14.44
CA GLN A 131 8.18 8.46 -14.21
C GLN A 131 9.26 7.42 -14.53
N MET A 132 8.90 6.14 -14.53
CA MET A 132 9.82 5.02 -14.75
C MET A 132 9.74 4.45 -16.17
N LEU A 133 8.57 4.57 -16.80
CA LEU A 133 8.25 3.99 -18.08
C LEU A 133 7.73 5.06 -19.06
N SER A 134 7.81 4.78 -20.36
CA SER A 134 7.37 5.69 -21.40
C SER A 134 6.56 4.96 -22.49
N GLY A 135 5.70 5.71 -23.20
CA GLY A 135 4.87 5.19 -24.29
C GLY A 135 3.97 4.03 -23.84
N ASP A 136 3.85 3.01 -24.68
CA ASP A 136 2.99 1.84 -24.42
C ASP A 136 3.40 1.03 -23.18
N ASN A 137 4.64 1.20 -22.69
CA ASN A 137 5.10 0.51 -21.50
C ASN A 137 4.43 1.03 -20.22
N ILE A 138 3.86 2.23 -20.21
CA ILE A 138 3.08 2.76 -19.06
C ILE A 138 1.85 1.88 -18.83
N LEU A 139 1.10 1.57 -19.89
CA LEU A 139 -0.08 0.69 -19.81
C LEU A 139 0.31 -0.71 -19.34
N LYS A 140 1.38 -1.27 -19.90
CA LYS A 140 1.91 -2.59 -19.51
C LYS A 140 2.37 -2.59 -18.05
N GLY A 141 3.03 -1.52 -17.60
CA GLY A 141 3.47 -1.35 -16.21
C GLY A 141 2.30 -1.34 -15.24
N ASN A 142 1.25 -0.56 -15.53
CA ASN A 142 0.02 -0.58 -14.73
C ASN A 142 -0.64 -1.97 -14.70
N ALA A 143 -0.68 -2.66 -15.83
CA ALA A 143 -1.23 -4.02 -15.89
C ALA A 143 -0.44 -4.99 -14.99
N ILE A 144 0.90 -4.92 -14.98
CA ILE A 144 1.74 -5.76 -14.12
C ILE A 144 1.50 -5.46 -12.64
N VAL A 145 1.44 -4.19 -12.24
CA VAL A 145 1.15 -3.81 -10.84
C VAL A 145 -0.20 -4.36 -10.40
N ASN A 146 -1.24 -4.24 -11.24
CA ASN A 146 -2.56 -4.77 -10.95
C ASN A 146 -2.57 -6.31 -10.92
N GLN A 147 -1.82 -6.99 -11.79
CA GLN A 147 -1.66 -8.45 -11.76
C GLN A 147 -0.99 -8.91 -10.46
N VAL A 148 0.07 -8.23 -10.02
CA VAL A 148 0.74 -8.54 -8.75
C VAL A 148 -0.26 -8.44 -7.59
N ALA A 149 -1.07 -7.38 -7.53
CA ALA A 149 -2.10 -7.21 -6.50
C ALA A 149 -3.16 -8.33 -6.56
N SER A 150 -3.61 -8.70 -7.76
CA SER A 150 -4.60 -9.77 -7.95
C SER A 150 -4.04 -11.15 -7.52
N ILE A 151 -2.81 -11.46 -7.91
CA ILE A 151 -2.13 -12.70 -7.53
C ILE A 151 -1.92 -12.74 -6.01
N ALA A 152 -1.47 -11.64 -5.40
CA ALA A 152 -1.32 -11.54 -3.96
C ALA A 152 -2.65 -11.83 -3.25
N THR A 153 -3.77 -11.24 -3.69
CA THR A 153 -5.10 -11.46 -3.12
C THR A 153 -5.53 -12.94 -3.17
N LEU A 154 -5.15 -13.67 -4.23
CA LEU A 154 -5.48 -15.09 -4.36
C LEU A 154 -4.59 -16.00 -3.49
N ILE A 155 -3.30 -15.68 -3.36
CA ILE A 155 -2.32 -16.54 -2.67
C ILE A 155 -2.32 -16.30 -1.16
N THR A 156 -2.52 -15.07 -0.72
CA THR A 156 -2.36 -14.70 0.70
C THR A 156 -3.33 -15.36 1.67
N PRO A 157 -4.59 -15.73 1.33
CA PRO A 157 -5.42 -16.53 2.20
C PRO A 157 -4.80 -17.91 2.52
N PHE A 158 -4.19 -18.57 1.54
CA PHE A 158 -3.48 -19.82 1.75
C PHE A 158 -2.27 -19.64 2.65
N LEU A 159 -1.43 -18.64 2.36
CA LEU A 159 -0.27 -18.33 3.18
C LEU A 159 -0.68 -17.95 4.60
N GLY A 160 -1.65 -17.06 4.76
CA GLY A 160 -2.16 -16.61 6.05
C GLY A 160 -2.72 -17.75 6.89
N SER A 161 -3.54 -18.62 6.29
CA SER A 161 -4.07 -19.80 6.95
C SER A 161 -2.95 -20.77 7.35
N MET A 162 -2.06 -21.10 6.42
CA MET A 162 -0.96 -22.05 6.66
C MET A 162 -0.03 -21.53 7.77
N PHE A 163 0.42 -20.28 7.71
CA PHE A 163 1.30 -19.70 8.72
C PHE A 163 0.61 -19.59 10.08
N TYR A 164 -0.64 -19.13 10.09
CA TYR A 164 -1.40 -19.01 11.34
C TYR A 164 -1.63 -20.36 12.00
N THR A 165 -2.07 -21.38 11.24
CA THR A 165 -2.37 -22.71 11.77
C THR A 165 -1.11 -23.44 12.24
N ALA A 166 0.02 -23.28 11.53
CA ALA A 166 1.27 -23.95 11.86
C ALA A 166 2.03 -23.30 13.03
N PHE A 167 2.01 -21.97 13.13
CA PHE A 167 2.91 -21.22 14.01
C PHE A 167 2.20 -20.21 14.93
N GLY A 168 0.88 -20.04 14.77
CA GLY A 168 0.12 -19.00 15.48
C GLY A 168 0.32 -17.60 14.92
N ILE A 169 -0.23 -16.59 15.64
CA ILE A 169 -0.29 -15.20 15.12
C ILE A 169 1.06 -14.48 15.21
N GLN A 170 1.91 -14.77 16.20
CA GLN A 170 3.15 -14.03 16.44
C GLN A 170 4.16 -14.10 15.28
N PRO A 171 4.48 -15.28 14.70
CA PRO A 171 5.36 -15.36 13.55
C PRO A 171 4.81 -14.64 12.32
N VAL A 172 3.48 -14.53 12.16
CA VAL A 172 2.87 -13.76 11.06
C VAL A 172 3.15 -12.27 11.21
N PHE A 173 3.09 -11.72 12.44
CA PHE A 173 3.49 -10.34 12.70
C PHE A 173 4.94 -10.11 12.26
N TYR A 174 5.88 -10.95 12.71
CA TYR A 174 7.30 -10.79 12.37
C TYR A 174 7.59 -10.95 10.88
N ALA A 175 6.94 -11.90 10.22
CA ALA A 175 7.07 -12.07 8.78
C ALA A 175 6.57 -10.84 8.02
N SER A 176 5.44 -10.27 8.44
CA SER A 176 4.90 -9.05 7.83
C SER A 176 5.77 -7.83 8.07
N VAL A 177 6.34 -7.68 9.27
CA VAL A 177 7.35 -6.64 9.57
C VAL A 177 8.54 -6.77 8.63
N ALA A 178 9.08 -7.99 8.46
CA ALA A 178 10.19 -8.23 7.55
C ALA A 178 9.83 -7.85 6.10
N CYS A 179 8.64 -8.21 5.63
CA CYS A 179 8.15 -7.84 4.29
C CYS A 179 8.10 -6.33 4.09
N PHE A 180 7.55 -5.55 5.03
CA PHE A 180 7.49 -4.10 4.94
C PHE A 180 8.87 -3.45 4.93
N PHE A 181 9.80 -3.90 5.79
CA PHE A 181 11.15 -3.35 5.80
C PHE A 181 11.96 -3.74 4.55
N VAL A 182 11.77 -4.96 4.01
CA VAL A 182 12.35 -5.36 2.72
C VAL A 182 11.83 -4.46 1.62
N THR A 183 10.53 -4.16 1.60
CA THR A 183 9.93 -3.22 0.63
C THR A 183 10.55 -1.84 0.75
N ALA A 184 10.59 -1.25 1.95
CA ALA A 184 11.19 0.06 2.19
C ALA A 184 12.66 0.10 1.76
N LEU A 185 13.41 -0.99 1.99
CA LEU A 185 14.80 -1.12 1.53
C LEU A 185 14.90 -1.15 0.00
N LEU A 186 14.08 -1.95 -0.68
CA LEU A 186 14.05 -2.01 -2.15
C LEU A 186 13.69 -0.66 -2.77
N GLU A 187 12.74 0.06 -2.18
CA GLU A 187 12.33 1.39 -2.62
C GLU A 187 13.42 2.45 -2.43
N CYS A 188 14.28 2.29 -1.43
CA CYS A 188 15.45 3.14 -1.26
C CYS A 188 16.42 3.09 -2.46
N PHE A 189 16.45 2.01 -3.22
CA PHE A 189 17.27 1.89 -4.44
C PHE A 189 16.61 2.49 -5.70
N ILE A 190 15.34 2.87 -5.64
CA ILE A 190 14.64 3.54 -6.72
C ILE A 190 15.18 4.98 -6.86
N ARG A 191 15.48 5.39 -8.08
CA ARG A 191 15.93 6.73 -8.41
C ARG A 191 14.91 7.40 -9.32
N LEU A 192 14.19 8.37 -8.78
CA LEU A 192 13.22 9.18 -9.53
C LEU A 192 13.73 10.61 -9.64
N ASP A 193 13.63 11.19 -10.82
CA ASP A 193 13.94 12.61 -11.03
C ASP A 193 12.78 13.46 -10.47
N TYR A 194 12.98 13.93 -9.24
CA TYR A 194 12.02 14.81 -8.60
C TYR A 194 12.29 16.28 -8.98
N LYS A 195 11.44 16.85 -9.85
CA LYS A 195 11.39 18.29 -10.06
C LYS A 195 10.42 18.89 -9.04
N LYS A 196 10.95 19.72 -8.15
CA LYS A 196 10.12 20.47 -7.18
C LYS A 196 9.06 21.26 -7.94
N PRO A 197 7.77 21.06 -7.68
CA PRO A 197 6.74 21.87 -8.31
C PRO A 197 6.91 23.34 -7.88
N ASP A 198 6.74 24.26 -8.84
CA ASP A 198 6.75 25.71 -8.54
C ASP A 198 5.63 26.03 -7.54
N ARG A 199 6.04 26.41 -6.33
CA ARG A 199 5.14 26.76 -5.23
C ARG A 199 4.44 28.09 -5.52
N LYS A 200 3.31 28.08 -6.23
CA LYS A 200 2.49 29.30 -6.38
C LYS A 200 1.23 29.31 -5.50
N MET A 201 0.78 28.20 -4.93
CA MET A 201 -0.43 28.17 -4.09
C MET A 201 -0.27 27.28 -2.84
N GLY A 202 -0.91 27.70 -1.73
CA GLY A 202 -0.93 26.92 -0.49
C GLY A 202 -1.77 25.64 -0.63
N ILE A 203 -1.40 24.59 0.09
CA ILE A 203 -2.01 23.24 0.02
C ILE A 203 -3.55 23.29 0.11
N ARG A 204 -4.11 24.14 0.99
CA ARG A 204 -5.58 24.28 1.16
C ARG A 204 -6.30 24.87 -0.06
N ALA A 205 -5.69 25.84 -0.73
CA ALA A 205 -6.29 26.47 -1.90
C ALA A 205 -6.35 25.49 -3.08
N THR A 206 -5.30 24.68 -3.24
CA THR A 206 -5.20 23.72 -4.34
C THR A 206 -6.08 22.48 -4.12
N VAL A 207 -6.21 21.97 -2.88
CA VAL A 207 -7.15 20.90 -2.58
C VAL A 207 -8.58 21.32 -2.93
N LYS A 208 -8.94 22.58 -2.62
CA LYS A 208 -10.27 23.12 -2.95
C LYS A 208 -10.46 23.30 -4.47
N GLU A 209 -9.42 23.69 -5.18
CA GLU A 209 -9.43 23.87 -6.63
C GLU A 209 -9.50 22.52 -7.37
N ASP A 210 -8.64 21.55 -7.02
CA ASP A 210 -8.63 20.21 -7.61
C ASP A 210 -9.96 19.46 -7.34
N PHE A 211 -10.54 19.64 -6.15
CA PHE A 211 -11.85 19.07 -5.80
C PHE A 211 -12.98 19.76 -6.58
N SER A 212 -12.92 21.08 -6.76
CA SER A 212 -13.87 21.84 -7.55
C SER A 212 -13.81 21.46 -9.03
N VAL A 213 -12.62 21.29 -9.59
CA VAL A 213 -12.41 20.86 -10.98
C VAL A 213 -12.96 19.45 -11.19
N SER A 214 -12.69 18.51 -10.26
CA SER A 214 -13.19 17.13 -10.33
C SER A 214 -14.73 17.09 -10.26
N ILE A 215 -15.34 17.87 -9.36
CA ILE A 215 -16.82 17.95 -9.25
C ILE A 215 -17.44 18.61 -10.49
N ASN A 216 -16.80 19.65 -11.03
CA ASN A 216 -17.30 20.29 -12.25
C ASN A 216 -17.20 19.36 -13.46
N PHE A 217 -16.14 18.56 -13.55
CA PHE A 217 -15.99 17.56 -14.61
C PHE A 217 -17.12 16.50 -14.55
N LEU A 218 -17.42 16.01 -13.34
CA LEU A 218 -18.53 15.04 -13.12
C LEU A 218 -19.92 15.64 -13.34
N ARG A 219 -20.07 16.97 -13.33
CA ARG A 219 -21.35 17.64 -13.61
C ARG A 219 -21.58 17.93 -15.10
N LEU A 220 -20.54 17.85 -15.92
CA LEU A 220 -20.59 18.17 -17.35
C LEU A 220 -20.78 16.91 -18.24
N GLU A 221 -20.73 15.71 -17.68
CA GLU A 221 -21.16 14.44 -18.28
C GLU A 221 -22.57 14.03 -17.74
#